data_cde747aa1b0b474b5195ba4621001601
#
_entry.id   cde747aa1b0b474b5195ba4621001601
#
_cell.length_a   1.000
_cell.length_b   1.000
_cell.length_c   1.000
_cell.angle_alpha   90.00
_cell.angle_beta   90.00
_cell.angle_gamma   90.00
#
_symmetry.space_group_name_H-M   'P 1'
#
loop_
_entity.id
_entity.type
_entity.pdbx_description
1 polymer ?
#
loop_
_entity_poly.entity_id
_entity_poly.type
_entity_poly.pdbx_seq_one_letter_code
_entity_poly.pdbx_strand_id
1 'polypeptide(L)'
;MYASVADLVEQFGETEIVELTDRDQAGEIDTAVAERALEDASAEIDGYLAARYRLPISEPLRLLTLLAADIARYRLQRGVATDQARQRYEDAVAMLKRIQSGQMNMPLATRPPAVAEPMVVRSGGRVFDDDALKGW
;
A
#
# COMPACT_ATOMS: atom_id res chain seq x y z
N MET A 1 10.68 2.90 0.41
CA MET A 1 10.20 2.42 -0.90
C MET A 1 10.22 0.91 -0.94
N TYR A 2 9.17 0.30 -1.49
CA TYR A 2 9.09 -1.16 -1.51
C TYR A 2 9.71 -1.78 -2.75
N ALA A 3 9.97 -1.00 -3.78
CA ALA A 3 10.61 -1.48 -5.00
C ALA A 3 11.54 -0.41 -5.55
N SER A 4 12.51 -0.86 -6.35
CA SER A 4 13.48 0.03 -6.98
C SER A 4 13.28 0.07 -8.48
N VAL A 5 13.99 0.99 -9.14
CA VAL A 5 13.98 1.04 -10.60
C VAL A 5 14.49 -0.28 -11.19
N ALA A 6 15.49 -0.90 -10.55
CA ALA A 6 15.98 -2.20 -11.00
C ALA A 6 14.88 -3.26 -10.93
N ASP A 7 14.02 -3.18 -9.91
CA ASP A 7 12.88 -4.12 -9.80
C ASP A 7 11.90 -3.92 -10.94
N LEU A 8 11.64 -2.68 -11.36
CA LEU A 8 10.78 -2.42 -12.50
C LEU A 8 11.38 -3.02 -13.78
N VAL A 9 12.67 -2.85 -13.98
CA VAL A 9 13.34 -3.39 -15.15
C VAL A 9 13.29 -4.91 -15.15
N GLU A 10 13.50 -5.51 -13.98
CA GLU A 10 13.45 -6.96 -13.87
C GLU A 10 12.05 -7.51 -14.17
N GLN A 11 11.03 -6.82 -13.72
CA GLN A 11 9.65 -7.28 -13.88
C GLN A 11 9.12 -7.05 -15.29
N PHE A 12 9.42 -5.92 -15.91
CA PHE A 12 8.76 -5.51 -17.15
C PHE A 12 9.70 -5.32 -18.33
N GLY A 13 11.01 -5.34 -18.09
CA GLY A 13 11.99 -5.16 -19.14
C GLY A 13 12.39 -3.72 -19.32
N GLU A 14 13.65 -3.51 -19.72
CA GLU A 14 14.18 -2.16 -19.86
C GLU A 14 13.44 -1.36 -20.92
N THR A 15 13.11 -2.01 -22.06
CA THR A 15 12.45 -1.32 -23.15
C THR A 15 11.13 -0.69 -22.72
N GLU A 16 10.32 -1.44 -21.98
CA GLU A 16 9.04 -0.91 -21.52
C GLU A 16 9.25 0.25 -20.55
N ILE A 17 10.20 0.12 -19.64
CA ILE A 17 10.43 1.17 -18.65
C ILE A 17 10.99 2.44 -19.32
N VAL A 18 11.82 2.29 -20.34
CA VAL A 18 12.24 3.45 -21.12
C VAL A 18 11.03 4.13 -21.73
N GLU A 19 10.15 3.36 -22.37
CA GLU A 19 8.96 3.94 -23.01
C GLU A 19 8.07 4.69 -22.03
N LEU A 20 7.97 4.16 -20.80
CA LEU A 20 7.09 4.74 -19.79
C LEU A 20 7.69 5.95 -19.09
N THR A 21 9.01 6.07 -19.05
CA THR A 21 9.66 7.13 -18.27
C THR A 21 10.35 8.19 -19.10
N ASP A 22 10.72 7.86 -20.34
CA ASP A 22 11.57 8.73 -21.17
C ASP A 22 10.74 9.85 -21.79
N ARG A 23 10.48 10.88 -20.99
CA ARG A 23 9.65 12.01 -21.40
C ARG A 23 10.37 12.93 -22.40
N ASP A 24 11.70 12.93 -22.33
CA ASP A 24 12.53 13.81 -23.15
C ASP A 24 13.10 13.11 -24.37
N GLN A 25 12.74 11.83 -24.56
CA GLN A 25 13.20 11.04 -25.70
C GLN A 25 14.71 10.92 -25.75
N ALA A 26 15.33 10.76 -24.59
CA ALA A 26 16.77 10.58 -24.47
C ALA A 26 17.22 9.16 -24.78
N GLY A 27 16.28 8.21 -24.90
CA GLY A 27 16.59 6.81 -25.18
C GLY A 27 16.99 6.01 -23.97
N GLU A 28 16.73 6.53 -22.78
CA GLU A 28 17.12 5.85 -21.54
C GLU A 28 16.05 6.09 -20.48
N ILE A 29 16.12 5.29 -19.41
CA ILE A 29 15.18 5.41 -18.31
C ILE A 29 15.41 6.75 -17.61
N ASP A 30 14.32 7.49 -17.41
CA ASP A 30 14.37 8.66 -16.55
C ASP A 30 14.14 8.20 -15.13
N THR A 31 15.23 8.05 -14.37
CA THR A 31 15.16 7.50 -13.01
C THR A 31 14.32 8.35 -12.07
N ALA A 32 14.33 9.68 -12.26
CA ALA A 32 13.53 10.55 -11.40
C ALA A 32 12.04 10.28 -11.59
N VAL A 33 11.60 10.10 -12.84
CA VAL A 33 10.20 9.78 -13.14
C VAL A 33 9.83 8.42 -12.56
N ALA A 34 10.71 7.42 -12.75
CA ALA A 34 10.46 6.08 -12.25
C ALA A 34 10.40 6.06 -10.72
N GLU A 35 11.33 6.75 -10.06
CA GLU A 35 11.37 6.76 -8.61
C GLU A 35 10.15 7.47 -8.02
N ARG A 36 9.69 8.52 -8.67
CA ARG A 36 8.49 9.20 -8.21
C ARG A 36 7.28 8.27 -8.22
N ALA A 37 7.14 7.50 -9.29
CA ALA A 37 6.04 6.54 -9.37
C ALA A 37 6.17 5.46 -8.30
N LEU A 38 7.39 5.03 -7.99
CA LEU A 38 7.62 4.04 -6.95
C LEU A 38 7.33 4.59 -5.56
N GLU A 39 7.67 5.86 -5.32
CA GLU A 39 7.32 6.50 -4.07
C GLU A 39 5.81 6.60 -3.90
N ASP A 40 5.11 6.98 -4.95
CA ASP A 40 3.66 7.08 -4.92
C ASP A 40 3.02 5.71 -4.69
N ALA A 41 3.56 4.67 -5.34
CA ALA A 41 3.07 3.32 -5.16
C ALA A 41 3.28 2.85 -3.72
N SER A 42 4.43 3.17 -3.15
CA SER A 42 4.72 2.79 -1.76
C SER A 42 3.80 3.50 -0.78
N ALA A 43 3.49 4.77 -1.05
CA ALA A 43 2.55 5.51 -0.23
C ALA A 43 1.14 4.92 -0.31
N GLU A 44 0.74 4.48 -1.49
CA GLU A 44 -0.56 3.84 -1.66
C GLU A 44 -0.62 2.53 -0.87
N ILE A 45 0.44 1.73 -0.92
CA ILE A 45 0.53 0.49 -0.17
C ILE A 45 0.45 0.77 1.33
N ASP A 46 1.21 1.75 1.80
CA ASP A 46 1.21 2.12 3.23
C ASP A 46 -0.20 2.48 3.70
N GLY A 47 -0.99 3.11 2.84
CA GLY A 47 -2.36 3.46 3.19
C GLY A 47 -3.21 2.23 3.52
N TYR A 48 -2.98 1.11 2.83
CA TYR A 48 -3.69 -0.14 3.14
C TYR A 48 -3.10 -0.85 4.36
N LEU A 49 -1.77 -0.80 4.53
CA LEU A 49 -1.12 -1.54 5.62
C LEU A 49 -1.31 -0.87 6.97
N ALA A 50 -1.51 0.43 7.00
CA ALA A 50 -1.52 1.20 8.24
C ALA A 50 -2.59 0.73 9.22
N ALA A 51 -3.66 0.11 8.72
CA ALA A 51 -4.76 -0.34 9.58
C ALA A 51 -4.33 -1.50 10.48
N ARG A 52 -3.36 -2.33 10.06
CA ARG A 52 -3.03 -3.56 10.75
C ARG A 52 -1.56 -3.72 11.11
N TYR A 53 -0.67 -3.02 10.41
CA TYR A 53 0.76 -3.25 10.58
C TYR A 53 1.47 -1.99 11.03
N ARG A 54 2.59 -2.20 11.71
CA ARG A 54 3.41 -1.08 12.19
C ARG A 54 4.21 -0.53 11.03
N LEU A 55 4.11 0.77 10.81
CA LEU A 55 4.86 1.45 9.78
C LEU A 55 5.94 2.31 10.42
N PRO A 56 7.07 2.54 9.73
CA PRO A 56 7.41 2.03 8.41
C PRO A 56 7.77 0.54 8.46
N ILE A 57 7.57 -0.14 7.33
CA ILE A 57 7.96 -1.54 7.21
C ILE A 57 9.47 -1.59 7.08
N SER A 58 10.14 -2.25 8.02
CA SER A 58 11.59 -2.30 8.04
C SER A 58 12.15 -3.50 7.32
N GLU A 59 11.36 -4.57 7.18
CA GLU A 59 11.81 -5.79 6.54
C GLU A 59 11.28 -5.86 5.12
N PRO A 60 12.18 -6.08 4.13
CA PRO A 60 11.70 -6.20 2.76
C PRO A 60 10.93 -7.49 2.57
N LEU A 61 9.75 -7.39 1.98
CA LEU A 61 8.95 -8.54 1.61
C LEU A 61 8.79 -8.54 0.10
N ARG A 62 9.08 -9.69 -0.50
CA ARG A 62 8.98 -9.81 -1.95
C ARG A 62 7.59 -9.45 -2.45
N LEU A 63 6.55 -9.83 -1.71
CA LEU A 63 5.19 -9.50 -2.11
C LEU A 63 4.99 -7.99 -2.25
N LEU A 64 5.51 -7.20 -1.29
CA LEU A 64 5.37 -5.75 -1.37
C LEU A 64 6.12 -5.17 -2.56
N THR A 65 7.29 -5.74 -2.88
CA THR A 65 8.05 -5.33 -4.06
C THR A 65 7.23 -5.56 -5.33
N LEU A 66 6.60 -6.73 -5.44
CA LEU A 66 5.79 -7.04 -6.62
C LEU A 66 4.58 -6.13 -6.74
N LEU A 67 3.90 -5.88 -5.62
CA LEU A 67 2.73 -5.00 -5.63
C LEU A 67 3.14 -3.57 -5.98
N ALA A 68 4.25 -3.10 -5.42
CA ALA A 68 4.74 -1.75 -5.71
C ALA A 68 5.10 -1.60 -7.19
N ALA A 69 5.72 -2.62 -7.77
CA ALA A 69 6.08 -2.57 -9.18
C ALA A 69 4.83 -2.52 -10.07
N ASP A 70 3.82 -3.31 -9.76
CA ASP A 70 2.57 -3.31 -10.55
C ASP A 70 1.87 -1.95 -10.45
N ILE A 71 1.82 -1.38 -9.27
CA ILE A 71 1.17 -0.08 -9.05
C ILE A 71 1.95 1.03 -9.74
N ALA A 72 3.29 1.03 -9.59
CA ALA A 72 4.13 2.05 -10.22
C ALA A 72 4.02 1.99 -11.74
N ARG A 73 4.01 0.79 -12.31
CA ARG A 73 3.85 0.62 -13.76
C ARG A 73 2.53 1.24 -14.22
N TYR A 74 1.45 1.00 -13.49
CA TYR A 74 0.15 1.57 -13.84
C TYR A 74 0.20 3.10 -13.76
N ARG A 75 0.83 3.64 -12.72
CA ARG A 75 0.95 5.10 -12.55
C ARG A 75 1.79 5.75 -13.64
N LEU A 76 2.71 5.01 -14.24
CA LEU A 76 3.55 5.53 -15.32
C LEU A 76 2.83 5.56 -16.67
N GLN A 77 1.69 4.87 -16.79
CA GLN A 77 0.93 4.87 -18.05
C GLN A 77 0.49 6.29 -18.40
N ARG A 78 0.63 6.63 -19.66
CA ARG A 78 0.23 7.92 -20.17
C ARG A 78 -0.97 7.71 -21.09
N GLY A 79 -2.02 8.48 -20.87
CA GLY A 79 -3.25 8.29 -21.60
C GLY A 79 -3.95 7.03 -21.08
N VAL A 80 -4.42 6.21 -22.01
CA VAL A 80 -5.16 4.99 -21.63
C VAL A 80 -4.17 3.88 -21.31
N ALA A 81 -4.29 3.31 -20.12
CA ALA A 81 -3.44 2.18 -19.72
C ALA A 81 -3.76 0.94 -20.56
N THR A 82 -2.74 0.10 -20.79
CA THR A 82 -2.97 -1.17 -21.44
C THR A 82 -3.86 -2.05 -20.55
N ASP A 83 -4.55 -3.00 -21.15
CA ASP A 83 -5.40 -3.91 -20.40
C ASP A 83 -4.60 -4.70 -19.38
N GLN A 84 -3.39 -5.13 -19.75
CA GLN A 84 -2.55 -5.90 -18.84
C GLN A 84 -2.12 -5.04 -17.64
N ALA A 85 -1.68 -3.81 -17.90
CA ALA A 85 -1.24 -2.93 -16.79
C ALA A 85 -2.39 -2.63 -15.85
N ARG A 86 -3.59 -2.38 -16.39
CA ARG A 86 -4.76 -2.10 -15.57
C ARG A 86 -5.16 -3.33 -14.76
N GLN A 87 -5.16 -4.52 -15.37
CA GLN A 87 -5.54 -5.73 -14.68
C GLN A 87 -4.58 -6.03 -13.54
N ARG A 88 -3.26 -5.87 -13.78
CA ARG A 88 -2.29 -6.10 -12.73
C ARG A 88 -2.45 -5.11 -11.57
N TYR A 89 -2.78 -3.87 -11.89
CA TYR A 89 -3.05 -2.88 -10.86
C TYR A 89 -4.29 -3.25 -10.05
N GLU A 90 -5.38 -3.64 -10.72
CA GLU A 90 -6.60 -4.02 -10.04
C GLU A 90 -6.39 -5.25 -9.15
N ASP A 91 -5.60 -6.21 -9.62
CA ASP A 91 -5.27 -7.39 -8.82
C ASP A 91 -4.45 -6.99 -7.59
N ALA A 92 -3.51 -6.06 -7.75
CA ALA A 92 -2.70 -5.59 -6.64
C ALA A 92 -3.57 -4.90 -5.58
N VAL A 93 -4.50 -4.05 -6.01
CA VAL A 93 -5.41 -3.37 -5.11
C VAL A 93 -6.31 -4.38 -4.39
N ALA A 94 -6.81 -5.38 -5.11
CA ALA A 94 -7.64 -6.42 -4.51
C ALA A 94 -6.89 -7.17 -3.42
N MET A 95 -5.61 -7.47 -3.67
CA MET A 95 -4.77 -8.12 -2.65
C MET A 95 -4.55 -7.23 -1.45
N LEU A 96 -4.27 -5.95 -1.69
CA LEU A 96 -4.08 -4.99 -0.59
C LEU A 96 -5.35 -4.87 0.28
N LYS A 97 -6.51 -4.92 -0.35
CA LYS A 97 -7.77 -4.87 0.40
C LYS A 97 -7.95 -6.11 1.26
N ARG A 98 -7.53 -7.28 0.77
CA ARG A 98 -7.59 -8.51 1.57
C ARG A 98 -6.64 -8.45 2.75
N ILE A 99 -5.45 -7.86 2.55
CA ILE A 99 -4.50 -7.65 3.64
C ILE A 99 -5.10 -6.69 4.66
N GLN A 100 -5.68 -5.60 4.20
CA GLN A 100 -6.27 -4.59 5.06
C GLN A 100 -7.40 -5.17 5.92
N SER A 101 -8.22 -6.04 5.34
CA SER A 101 -9.39 -6.58 6.03
C SER A 101 -9.05 -7.78 6.93
N GLY A 102 -7.83 -8.29 6.86
CA GLY A 102 -7.43 -9.45 7.65
C GLY A 102 -7.67 -10.78 6.99
N GLN A 103 -8.21 -10.79 5.76
CA GLN A 103 -8.38 -12.04 5.04
C GLN A 103 -7.03 -12.65 4.64
N MET A 104 -6.00 -11.84 4.56
CA MET A 104 -4.65 -12.28 4.25
C MET A 104 -3.70 -11.62 5.23
N ASN A 105 -2.85 -12.42 5.86
CA ASN A 105 -1.88 -11.93 6.83
C ASN A 105 -0.49 -11.92 6.22
N MET A 106 0.33 -10.96 6.66
CA MET A 106 1.71 -10.85 6.24
C MET A 106 2.61 -11.06 7.45
N PRO A 107 3.82 -11.62 7.25
CA PRO A 107 4.76 -11.84 8.36
C PRO A 107 5.45 -10.54 8.77
N LEU A 108 4.67 -9.59 9.26
CA LEU A 108 5.15 -8.29 9.66
C LEU A 108 4.69 -7.98 11.08
N ALA A 109 5.39 -7.06 11.72
CA ALA A 109 5.00 -6.61 13.05
C ALA A 109 3.65 -5.90 12.97
N THR A 110 2.68 -6.40 13.73
CA THR A 110 1.35 -5.82 13.73
C THR A 110 1.34 -4.54 14.58
N ARG A 111 0.38 -3.69 14.24
CA ARG A 111 0.14 -2.51 15.03
C ARG A 111 -0.39 -2.96 16.40
N PRO A 112 0.11 -2.38 17.52
CA PRO A 112 -0.45 -2.71 18.82
C PRO A 112 -1.94 -2.41 18.84
N PRO A 113 -2.74 -3.23 19.52
CA PRO A 113 -4.15 -2.90 19.65
C PRO A 113 -4.24 -1.51 20.25
N ALA A 114 -5.10 -0.71 19.67
CA ALA A 114 -5.38 0.59 20.21
C ALA A 114 -5.73 0.34 21.67
N VAL A 115 -4.94 0.88 22.53
CA VAL A 115 -5.24 0.83 23.93
C VAL A 115 -6.59 1.45 24.00
N ALA A 116 -7.54 0.56 24.17
CA ALA A 116 -8.85 1.04 24.36
C ALA A 116 -8.69 2.09 25.38
N GLU A 117 -8.70 3.27 24.93
CA GLU A 117 -8.95 4.28 25.77
C GLU A 117 -9.99 3.78 26.60
N PRO A 118 -9.54 3.47 27.71
CA PRO A 118 -10.54 2.94 28.54
C PRO A 118 -11.74 3.78 28.43
N MET A 119 -12.16 3.69 27.78
CA MET A 119 -13.01 4.27 27.64
C MET A 119 -13.79 4.05 28.08
N VAL A 120 -13.30 4.02 28.05
CA VAL A 120 -13.82 3.92 28.30
C VAL A 120 -14.52 3.80 28.82
N VAL A 121 -14.60 3.76 29.03
CA VAL A 121 -15.20 3.61 29.45
C VAL A 121 -15.86 3.93 29.85
N ARG A 122 -16.11 4.29 29.85
CA ARG A 122 -16.82 4.72 30.24
C ARG A 122 -17.64 4.46 30.46
N SER A 123 -17.58 4.52 30.51
CA SER A 123 -18.41 4.37 30.91
C SER A 123 -18.99 4.30 31.32
N GLY A 124 -18.97 4.36 31.30
CA GLY A 124 -19.81 4.26 31.64
C GLY A 124 -20.18 4.35 31.83
N GLY A 125 -20.16 4.56 32.08
CA GLY A 125 -21.05 4.53 32.28
C GLY A 125 -21.46 4.51 32.39
N ARG A 126 -21.70 4.73 32.56
CA ARG A 126 -22.64 4.67 32.86
C ARG A 126 -23.13 4.48 33.12
N VAL A 127 -22.99 4.45 33.44
CA VAL A 127 -23.93 4.32 33.80
C VAL A 127 -24.31 4.28 34.07
N PHE A 128 -24.16 4.44 34.40
CA PHE A 128 -25.12 4.32 34.82
C PHE A 128 -25.43 4.12 35.12
N ASP A 129 -25.19 4.27 35.21
CA ASP A 129 -26.06 4.10 35.73
C ASP A 129 -26.41 3.89 36.04
N ASP A 130 -26.22 3.96 36.33
CA ASP A 130 -27.14 3.74 36.78
C ASP A 130 -27.44 3.58 36.89
N ASP A 131 -27.24 3.78 37.15
CA ASP A 131 -28.12 3.63 37.39
C ASP A 131 -28.38 3.43 37.30
N ALA A 132 -28.14 3.68 37.41
CA ALA A 132 -28.99 3.45 37.40
C ALA A 132 -29.29 3.22 37.56
N LEU A 133 -29.39 3.26 37.77
CA LEU A 133 -30.34 2.99 38.08
C LEU A 133 -30.71 2.71 38.54
N LYS A 134 -30.87 2.72 38.91
CA LYS A 134 -31.66 2.56 39.37
C LYS A 134 -32.13 2.45 39.36
N GLY A 135 -31.79 2.68 39.54
CA GLY A 135 -32.46 2.62 39.43
C GLY A 135 -32.47 2.56 39.16
N TRP A 136 -32.66 2.63 39.40
CA TRP A 136 -33.04 2.61 39.11
C TRP A 136 -33.18 2.38 38.83
#